data_e2550483d252f75faac10dbcf504915b
#
_entry.id   e2550483d252f75faac10dbcf504915b
#
_cell.length_a   1.000
_cell.length_b   1.000
_cell.length_c   1.000
_cell.angle_alpha   90.00
_cell.angle_beta   90.00
_cell.angle_gamma   90.00
#
_symmetry.space_group_name_H-M   'P 1'
#
loop_
_entity.id
_entity.type
_entity.pdbx_description
1 polymer ?
#
loop_
_entity_poly.entity_id
_entity_poly.type
_entity_poly.pdbx_seq_one_letter_code
_entity_poly.pdbx_strand_id
1 'polypeptide(L)'
;MRHYYITGPERVQAFEETVPEPGPGQVLVRVAFTALSPGSNLHVFRTGGYGGSSSQPEEAVYMGSGVVEAVGDGVTRVAPGDRVASVGVGHQEYAVLSEGQVHRIHGELGLRDASLAYLPTWSVSALHLGQYAAAETVVVVGLGLVGLSAALMADQMGARVLGIEVDAQRAEFARGLRLGAVEQPGADGATEPIAEFLGDAGADLILETSGSWHGFKQAVGMARDWTRIAVMGIYRDLPPGDLALELHGLLYGFPSKFHYQRLQIIGCGSDPADVVAPNPRLATTHRNFAYTLERAAQGKLPLGKLVSHVMRPDDLESVLRRMADGDRSYVGVVFEWQAE
;
A
#
# COMPACT_ATOMS: atom_id res chain seq x y z
N MET A 1 12.18 -2.01 26.53
CA MET A 1 11.33 -2.42 25.41
C MET A 1 12.18 -2.97 24.27
N ARG A 2 11.67 -3.93 23.52
CA ARG A 2 12.34 -4.44 22.32
C ARG A 2 12.03 -3.56 21.12
N HIS A 3 13.07 -3.28 20.31
CA HIS A 3 12.98 -2.55 19.06
C HIS A 3 13.87 -3.23 18.00
N TYR A 4 13.34 -3.48 16.82
CA TYR A 4 14.01 -4.18 15.73
C TYR A 4 14.33 -3.20 14.60
N TYR A 5 15.60 -3.16 14.21
CA TYR A 5 16.09 -2.35 13.11
C TYR A 5 16.69 -3.22 12.01
N ILE A 6 16.65 -2.71 10.78
CA ILE A 6 17.50 -3.18 9.70
C ILE A 6 18.85 -2.49 9.85
N THR A 7 19.89 -3.27 10.17
CA THR A 7 21.26 -2.77 10.47
C THR A 7 22.22 -2.96 9.31
N GLY A 8 21.73 -3.38 8.16
CA GLY A 8 22.46 -3.59 6.93
C GLY A 8 21.70 -4.53 5.99
N PRO A 9 22.21 -4.77 4.78
CA PRO A 9 21.58 -5.67 3.83
C PRO A 9 21.29 -7.04 4.44
N GLU A 10 20.03 -7.46 4.33
CA GLU A 10 19.49 -8.74 4.80
C GLU A 10 19.75 -9.04 6.30
N ARG A 11 19.82 -8.00 7.11
CA ARG A 11 20.12 -8.13 8.53
C ARG A 11 19.16 -7.32 9.40
N VAL A 12 18.44 -8.01 10.29
CA VAL A 12 17.60 -7.42 11.34
C VAL A 12 18.25 -7.68 12.69
N GLN A 13 18.24 -6.69 13.57
CA GLN A 13 18.73 -6.82 14.95
C GLN A 13 17.72 -6.24 15.93
N ALA A 14 17.53 -6.94 17.04
CA ALA A 14 16.77 -6.47 18.19
C ALA A 14 17.68 -5.71 19.16
N PHE A 15 17.17 -4.62 19.68
CA PHE A 15 17.80 -3.81 20.72
C PHE A 15 16.85 -3.71 21.93
N GLU A 16 17.43 -3.70 23.11
CA GLU A 16 16.71 -3.37 24.34
C GLU A 16 16.87 -1.88 24.64
N GLU A 17 15.77 -1.17 24.65
CA GLU A 17 15.71 0.27 24.86
C GLU A 17 14.83 0.61 26.06
N THR A 18 15.00 1.81 26.62
CA THR A 18 14.06 2.33 27.62
C THR A 18 12.77 2.77 26.95
N VAL A 19 11.63 2.57 27.62
CA VAL A 19 10.35 3.12 27.12
C VAL A 19 10.45 4.64 27.14
N PRO A 20 10.27 5.32 26.00
CA PRO A 20 10.39 6.78 25.94
C PRO A 20 9.15 7.46 26.54
N GLU A 21 9.32 8.71 27.01
CA GLU A 21 8.19 9.55 27.41
C GLU A 21 7.76 10.47 26.25
N PRO A 22 6.44 10.71 26.05
CA PRO A 22 5.98 11.59 24.99
C PRO A 22 6.20 13.06 25.38
N GLY A 23 6.87 13.82 24.51
CA GLY A 23 7.00 15.28 24.61
C GLY A 23 5.72 16.02 24.16
N PRO A 24 5.72 17.38 24.16
CA PRO A 24 4.59 18.17 23.72
C PRO A 24 4.14 17.82 22.29
N GLY A 25 2.83 17.61 22.08
CA GLY A 25 2.24 17.21 20.80
C GLY A 25 2.51 15.75 20.39
N GLN A 26 3.10 14.94 21.29
CA GLN A 26 3.42 13.55 21.05
C GLN A 26 2.52 12.59 21.84
N VAL A 27 2.41 11.39 21.33
CA VAL A 27 1.59 10.29 21.87
C VAL A 27 2.48 9.07 22.05
N LEU A 28 2.49 8.47 23.22
CA LEU A 28 3.07 7.15 23.45
C LEU A 28 2.02 6.10 23.16
N VAL A 29 2.30 5.26 22.19
CA VAL A 29 1.45 4.13 21.80
C VAL A 29 2.11 2.83 22.25
N ARG A 30 1.38 2.04 23.04
CA ARG A 30 1.73 0.64 23.30
C ARG A 30 1.27 -0.16 22.09
N VAL A 31 2.23 -0.66 21.34
CA VAL A 31 1.98 -1.32 20.05
C VAL A 31 1.42 -2.72 20.28
N ALA A 32 0.30 -3.03 19.64
CA ALA A 32 -0.30 -4.37 19.66
C ALA A 32 0.04 -5.13 18.37
N PHE A 33 -0.02 -4.47 17.23
CA PHE A 33 0.32 -5.05 15.93
C PHE A 33 1.17 -4.09 15.11
N THR A 34 2.19 -4.64 14.45
CA THR A 34 2.87 -3.97 13.34
C THR A 34 2.59 -4.73 12.05
N ALA A 35 2.66 -4.04 10.90
CA ALA A 35 2.32 -4.65 9.62
C ALA A 35 3.35 -4.31 8.55
N LEU A 36 3.69 -5.29 7.70
CA LEU A 36 4.62 -5.09 6.59
C LEU A 36 3.96 -4.37 5.42
N SER A 37 4.72 -3.46 4.84
CA SER A 37 4.52 -2.99 3.47
C SER A 37 5.51 -3.73 2.56
N PRO A 38 5.07 -4.82 1.88
CA PRO A 38 5.99 -5.77 1.25
C PRO A 38 7.01 -5.12 0.31
N GLY A 39 6.56 -4.20 -0.54
CA GLY A 39 7.44 -3.53 -1.50
C GLY A 39 8.52 -2.67 -0.85
N SER A 40 8.17 -1.87 0.16
CA SER A 40 9.09 -0.96 0.84
C SER A 40 10.01 -1.69 1.80
N ASN A 41 9.44 -2.52 2.69
CA ASN A 41 10.24 -3.18 3.73
C ASN A 41 11.21 -4.22 3.13
N LEU A 42 10.78 -4.95 2.08
CA LEU A 42 11.68 -5.86 1.36
C LEU A 42 12.83 -5.13 0.67
N HIS A 43 12.57 -3.93 0.13
CA HIS A 43 13.65 -3.12 -0.46
C HIS A 43 14.65 -2.69 0.60
N VAL A 44 14.18 -2.12 1.71
CA VAL A 44 15.07 -1.70 2.81
C VAL A 44 15.87 -2.89 3.34
N PHE A 45 15.23 -4.05 3.50
CA PHE A 45 15.90 -5.27 3.92
C PHE A 45 17.02 -5.68 2.95
N ARG A 46 16.77 -5.69 1.64
CA ARG A 46 17.78 -6.07 0.64
C ARG A 46 18.93 -5.08 0.51
N THR A 47 18.66 -3.80 0.65
CA THR A 47 19.65 -2.73 0.40
C THR A 47 20.28 -2.17 1.66
N GLY A 48 19.67 -2.38 2.82
CA GLY A 48 20.08 -1.79 4.10
C GLY A 48 19.60 -0.36 4.32
N GLY A 49 18.73 0.19 3.45
CA GLY A 49 18.16 1.52 3.62
C GLY A 49 17.33 1.99 2.43
N TYR A 50 16.49 3.00 2.61
CA TYR A 50 15.65 3.55 1.55
C TYR A 50 16.43 4.16 0.39
N GLY A 51 17.57 4.77 0.67
CA GLY A 51 18.50 5.36 -0.31
C GLY A 51 19.67 4.46 -0.72
N GLY A 52 19.61 3.17 -0.37
CA GLY A 52 20.73 2.23 -0.45
C GLY A 52 21.31 1.96 0.94
N SER A 53 22.55 1.45 1.04
CA SER A 53 23.16 1.16 2.33
C SER A 53 23.27 2.42 3.20
N SER A 54 22.65 2.38 4.37
CA SER A 54 22.71 3.43 5.38
C SER A 54 23.80 3.13 6.41
N SER A 55 24.45 4.17 6.93
CA SER A 55 25.38 4.07 8.08
C SER A 55 24.64 4.03 9.43
N GLN A 56 23.34 4.30 9.41
CA GLN A 56 22.47 4.27 10.58
C GLN A 56 21.47 3.12 10.43
N PRO A 57 21.04 2.50 11.55
CA PRO A 57 19.95 1.54 11.53
C PRO A 57 18.67 2.17 10.95
N GLU A 58 17.94 1.40 10.14
CA GLU A 58 16.70 1.82 9.50
C GLU A 58 15.50 1.15 10.16
N GLU A 59 14.39 1.88 10.26
CA GLU A 59 13.14 1.30 10.74
C GLU A 59 12.67 0.16 9.85
N ALA A 60 12.48 -1.01 10.47
CA ALA A 60 12.13 -2.22 9.74
C ALA A 60 10.68 -2.21 9.23
N VAL A 61 9.78 -1.49 9.93
CA VAL A 61 8.35 -1.42 9.65
C VAL A 61 7.88 0.01 9.96
N TYR A 62 6.80 0.46 9.34
CA TYR A 62 6.33 1.83 9.58
C TYR A 62 4.82 1.95 9.87
N MET A 63 4.04 0.89 9.79
CA MET A 63 2.60 0.94 10.08
C MET A 63 2.22 -0.08 11.14
N GLY A 64 1.21 0.26 11.93
CA GLY A 64 0.72 -0.60 13.00
C GLY A 64 -0.49 -0.04 13.72
N SER A 65 -0.82 -0.68 14.82
CA SER A 65 -1.93 -0.33 15.69
C SER A 65 -1.61 -0.65 17.14
N GLY A 66 -2.31 -0.01 18.04
CA GLY A 66 -2.10 -0.22 19.47
C GLY A 66 -3.07 0.59 20.32
N VAL A 67 -2.68 0.80 21.56
CA VAL A 67 -3.44 1.57 22.54
C VAL A 67 -2.59 2.73 23.00
N VAL A 68 -3.18 3.91 23.11
CA VAL A 68 -2.52 5.08 23.68
C VAL A 68 -2.22 4.84 25.15
N GLU A 69 -0.96 4.90 25.52
CA GLU A 69 -0.48 4.72 26.90
C GLU A 69 -0.40 6.06 27.62
N ALA A 70 0.17 7.08 26.96
CA ALA A 70 0.32 8.42 27.48
C ALA A 70 0.27 9.46 26.36
N VAL A 71 -0.01 10.72 26.73
CA VAL A 71 -0.01 11.86 25.82
C VAL A 71 0.80 13.00 26.41
N GLY A 72 1.54 13.73 25.57
CA GLY A 72 2.22 14.95 25.94
C GLY A 72 1.31 16.17 25.90
N ASP A 73 1.82 17.30 26.36
CA ASP A 73 1.08 18.55 26.40
C ASP A 73 0.60 18.97 25.01
N GLY A 74 -0.63 19.49 24.93
CA GLY A 74 -1.21 20.00 23.68
C GLY A 74 -1.84 18.94 22.77
N VAL A 75 -1.76 17.65 23.10
CA VAL A 75 -2.49 16.59 22.39
C VAL A 75 -3.99 16.70 22.70
N THR A 76 -4.82 16.66 21.66
CA THR A 76 -6.28 16.90 21.78
C THR A 76 -7.14 15.85 21.08
N ARG A 77 -6.58 15.10 20.13
CA ARG A 77 -7.34 14.16 19.27
C ARG A 77 -7.49 12.76 19.86
N VAL A 78 -6.59 12.37 20.75
CA VAL A 78 -6.58 11.07 21.40
C VAL A 78 -6.28 11.20 22.90
N ALA A 79 -6.66 10.19 23.67
CA ALA A 79 -6.42 10.11 25.11
C ALA A 79 -5.92 8.72 25.51
N PRO A 80 -5.27 8.55 26.67
CA PRO A 80 -4.89 7.26 27.20
C PRO A 80 -6.08 6.27 27.19
N GLY A 81 -5.84 5.06 26.71
CA GLY A 81 -6.84 4.01 26.53
C GLY A 81 -7.50 3.99 25.13
N ASP A 82 -7.31 5.02 24.30
CA ASP A 82 -7.83 5.00 22.92
C ASP A 82 -7.12 3.96 22.07
N ARG A 83 -7.90 3.19 21.31
CA ARG A 83 -7.37 2.28 20.27
C ARG A 83 -7.04 3.09 19.03
N VAL A 84 -5.83 2.88 18.48
CA VAL A 84 -5.31 3.68 17.38
C VAL A 84 -4.61 2.85 16.31
N ALA A 85 -4.71 3.31 15.07
CA ALA A 85 -3.84 2.91 13.97
C ALA A 85 -2.87 4.05 13.67
N SER A 86 -1.64 3.72 13.28
CA SER A 86 -0.58 4.73 13.20
C SER A 86 0.40 4.42 12.07
N VAL A 87 1.09 5.48 11.63
CA VAL A 87 2.24 5.41 10.71
C VAL A 87 3.49 5.91 11.42
N GLY A 88 4.65 5.32 11.09
CA GLY A 88 5.92 5.63 11.74
C GLY A 88 6.17 4.88 13.05
N VAL A 89 5.42 3.79 13.29
CA VAL A 89 5.48 3.06 14.58
C VAL A 89 6.80 2.33 14.83
N GLY A 90 7.60 2.04 13.79
CA GLY A 90 8.73 1.11 13.93
C GLY A 90 8.28 -0.34 14.20
N HIS A 91 9.24 -1.25 14.37
CA HIS A 91 8.95 -2.61 14.81
C HIS A 91 9.36 -2.76 16.28
N GLN A 92 8.51 -2.27 17.17
CA GLN A 92 8.84 -2.08 18.59
C GLN A 92 7.61 -2.21 19.51
N GLU A 93 7.83 -2.41 20.81
CA GLU A 93 6.77 -2.57 21.80
C GLU A 93 6.03 -1.26 22.13
N TYR A 94 6.74 -0.12 22.09
CA TYR A 94 6.19 1.20 22.35
C TYR A 94 6.74 2.20 21.34
N ALA A 95 5.90 3.06 20.82
CA ALA A 95 6.28 4.09 19.85
C ALA A 95 5.85 5.48 20.33
N VAL A 96 6.76 6.46 20.29
CA VAL A 96 6.40 7.88 20.44
C VAL A 96 6.19 8.47 19.06
N LEU A 97 5.00 8.99 18.82
CA LEU A 97 4.54 9.50 17.54
C LEU A 97 3.99 10.92 17.69
N SER A 98 4.08 11.75 16.66
CA SER A 98 3.33 12.99 16.63
C SER A 98 1.83 12.70 16.58
N GLU A 99 1.00 13.58 17.15
CA GLU A 99 -0.46 13.43 17.12
C GLU A 99 -1.01 13.24 15.69
N GLY A 100 -0.39 13.87 14.68
CA GLY A 100 -0.78 13.75 13.27
C GLY A 100 -0.57 12.35 12.67
N GLN A 101 0.29 11.51 13.25
CA GLN A 101 0.56 10.15 12.82
C GLN A 101 -0.37 9.10 13.44
N VAL A 102 -1.23 9.54 14.39
CA VAL A 102 -2.09 8.65 15.18
C VAL A 102 -3.56 8.89 14.84
N HIS A 103 -4.28 7.80 14.55
CA HIS A 103 -5.67 7.85 14.09
C HIS A 103 -6.52 6.93 14.95
N ARG A 104 -7.55 7.50 15.59
CA ARG A 104 -8.44 6.74 16.46
C ARG A 104 -9.24 5.70 15.69
N ILE A 105 -9.31 4.49 16.22
CA ILE A 105 -10.12 3.40 15.70
C ILE A 105 -11.52 3.49 16.37
N HIS A 106 -12.55 3.50 15.55
CA HIS A 106 -13.94 3.54 16.00
C HIS A 106 -14.65 2.18 15.82
N GLY A 107 -15.69 1.95 16.60
CA GLY A 107 -16.52 0.74 16.49
C GLY A 107 -15.75 -0.55 16.84
N GLU A 108 -16.13 -1.64 16.20
CA GLU A 108 -15.67 -3.00 16.50
C GLU A 108 -14.44 -3.43 15.64
N LEU A 109 -13.82 -2.52 14.90
CA LEU A 109 -12.62 -2.84 14.11
C LEU A 109 -11.48 -3.24 15.06
N GLY A 110 -10.98 -4.48 14.95
CA GLY A 110 -9.89 -5.00 15.76
C GLY A 110 -8.54 -4.35 15.42
N LEU A 111 -7.63 -4.36 16.39
CA LEU A 111 -6.29 -3.78 16.24
C LEU A 111 -5.51 -4.47 15.10
N ARG A 112 -5.60 -5.81 15.01
CA ARG A 112 -4.96 -6.59 13.94
C ARG A 112 -5.30 -6.04 12.56
N ASP A 113 -6.58 -5.90 12.27
CA ASP A 113 -7.06 -5.47 10.96
C ASP A 113 -6.74 -3.99 10.70
N ALA A 114 -6.88 -3.15 11.73
CA ALA A 114 -6.55 -1.73 11.67
C ALA A 114 -5.07 -1.45 11.41
N SER A 115 -4.16 -2.38 11.74
CA SER A 115 -2.72 -2.21 11.48
C SER A 115 -2.38 -2.07 9.99
N LEU A 116 -3.25 -2.57 9.09
CA LEU A 116 -3.12 -2.45 7.64
C LEU A 116 -3.76 -1.18 7.05
N ALA A 117 -4.46 -0.37 7.84
CA ALA A 117 -5.30 0.73 7.34
C ALA A 117 -4.55 1.86 6.64
N TYR A 118 -3.23 1.96 6.81
CA TYR A 118 -2.43 2.98 6.14
C TYR A 118 -2.32 2.76 4.63
N LEU A 119 -2.20 1.52 4.14
CA LEU A 119 -2.01 1.27 2.71
C LEU A 119 -3.23 1.65 1.85
N PRO A 120 -4.48 1.34 2.24
CA PRO A 120 -5.63 1.84 1.49
C PRO A 120 -5.76 3.36 1.45
N THR A 121 -5.10 4.09 2.36
CA THR A 121 -5.01 5.56 2.33
C THR A 121 -4.39 6.05 1.02
N TRP A 122 -3.33 5.38 0.55
CA TRP A 122 -2.69 5.65 -0.74
C TRP A 122 -3.61 5.35 -1.92
N SER A 123 -4.45 4.31 -1.78
CA SER A 123 -5.44 3.96 -2.79
C SER A 123 -6.50 5.06 -2.95
N VAL A 124 -6.95 5.65 -1.85
CA VAL A 124 -7.85 6.81 -1.87
C VAL A 124 -7.19 7.99 -2.59
N SER A 125 -5.93 8.28 -2.27
CA SER A 125 -5.16 9.34 -2.93
C SER A 125 -5.01 9.09 -4.43
N ALA A 126 -4.69 7.86 -4.83
CA ALA A 126 -4.54 7.50 -6.24
C ALA A 126 -5.85 7.63 -7.02
N LEU A 127 -6.99 7.24 -6.43
CA LEU A 127 -8.31 7.44 -7.03
C LEU A 127 -8.64 8.93 -7.18
N HIS A 128 -8.33 9.76 -6.19
CA HIS A 128 -8.50 11.21 -6.28
C HIS A 128 -7.61 11.86 -7.34
N LEU A 129 -6.30 11.53 -7.35
CA LEU A 129 -5.35 12.03 -8.33
C LEU A 129 -5.71 11.57 -9.74
N GLY A 130 -6.12 10.29 -9.88
CA GLY A 130 -6.66 9.71 -11.10
C GLY A 130 -8.03 10.25 -11.50
N GLN A 131 -8.61 11.17 -10.73
CA GLN A 131 -9.92 11.79 -10.99
C GLN A 131 -11.04 10.75 -11.18
N TYR A 132 -11.02 9.68 -10.38
CA TYR A 132 -12.05 8.65 -10.43
C TYR A 132 -13.45 9.26 -10.30
N ALA A 133 -14.35 8.86 -11.20
CA ALA A 133 -15.76 9.16 -11.16
C ALA A 133 -16.59 7.88 -10.97
N ALA A 134 -17.78 8.01 -10.37
CA ALA A 134 -18.65 6.87 -10.12
C ALA A 134 -18.98 6.11 -11.42
N ALA A 135 -19.05 4.79 -11.32
CA ALA A 135 -19.35 3.86 -12.41
C ALA A 135 -18.23 3.69 -13.47
N GLU A 136 -17.06 4.28 -13.27
CA GLU A 136 -15.91 4.04 -14.15
C GLU A 136 -15.37 2.60 -14.01
N THR A 137 -14.77 2.11 -15.09
CA THR A 137 -14.01 0.87 -15.11
C THR A 137 -12.59 1.14 -14.65
N VAL A 138 -12.23 0.55 -13.51
CA VAL A 138 -10.89 0.67 -12.90
C VAL A 138 -10.14 -0.64 -13.08
N VAL A 139 -8.97 -0.59 -13.70
CA VAL A 139 -8.05 -1.72 -13.80
C VAL A 139 -6.93 -1.54 -12.78
N VAL A 140 -6.63 -2.60 -12.03
CA VAL A 140 -5.49 -2.62 -11.10
C VAL A 140 -4.44 -3.59 -11.60
N VAL A 141 -3.25 -3.10 -11.92
CA VAL A 141 -2.12 -3.91 -12.39
C VAL A 141 -1.18 -4.21 -11.24
N GLY A 142 -1.06 -5.50 -10.91
CA GLY A 142 -0.34 -6.00 -9.74
C GLY A 142 -1.22 -6.08 -8.50
N LEU A 143 -1.47 -7.29 -7.99
CA LEU A 143 -2.31 -7.54 -6.81
C LEU A 143 -1.49 -7.96 -5.58
N GLY A 144 -0.39 -7.24 -5.34
CA GLY A 144 0.24 -7.19 -4.03
C GLY A 144 -0.65 -6.45 -3.02
N LEU A 145 -0.20 -6.29 -1.78
CA LEU A 145 -1.02 -5.68 -0.72
C LEU A 145 -1.56 -4.28 -1.09
N VAL A 146 -0.75 -3.45 -1.76
CA VAL A 146 -1.18 -2.13 -2.26
C VAL A 146 -2.25 -2.25 -3.33
N GLY A 147 -2.03 -3.13 -4.33
CA GLY A 147 -2.99 -3.34 -5.41
C GLY A 147 -4.32 -3.92 -4.93
N LEU A 148 -4.29 -4.90 -4.01
CA LEU A 148 -5.49 -5.43 -3.38
C LEU A 148 -6.25 -4.36 -2.59
N SER A 149 -5.52 -3.51 -1.86
CA SER A 149 -6.11 -2.38 -1.16
C SER A 149 -6.78 -1.40 -2.13
N ALA A 150 -6.13 -1.14 -3.27
CA ALA A 150 -6.65 -0.25 -4.31
C ALA A 150 -7.89 -0.83 -4.99
N ALA A 151 -7.87 -2.13 -5.31
CA ALA A 151 -9.00 -2.83 -5.92
C ALA A 151 -10.23 -2.84 -4.98
N LEU A 152 -10.03 -3.20 -3.70
CA LEU A 152 -11.10 -3.16 -2.69
C LEU A 152 -11.66 -1.74 -2.48
N MET A 153 -10.79 -0.74 -2.48
CA MET A 153 -11.23 0.65 -2.32
C MET A 153 -12.02 1.13 -3.54
N ALA A 154 -11.58 0.82 -4.76
CA ALA A 154 -12.28 1.17 -5.99
C ALA A 154 -13.65 0.47 -6.07
N ASP A 155 -13.72 -0.82 -5.76
CA ASP A 155 -14.96 -1.59 -5.70
C ASP A 155 -15.94 -0.99 -4.69
N GLN A 156 -15.46 -0.70 -3.48
CA GLN A 156 -16.27 -0.08 -2.43
C GLN A 156 -16.78 1.32 -2.84
N MET A 157 -16.05 2.04 -3.70
CA MET A 157 -16.48 3.34 -4.25
C MET A 157 -17.39 3.21 -5.47
N GLY A 158 -17.74 1.99 -5.88
CA GLY A 158 -18.68 1.72 -6.96
C GLY A 158 -18.07 1.60 -8.35
N ALA A 159 -16.74 1.36 -8.44
CA ALA A 159 -16.09 1.07 -9.71
C ALA A 159 -16.42 -0.34 -10.21
N ARG A 160 -16.40 -0.52 -11.53
CA ARG A 160 -16.28 -1.83 -12.14
C ARG A 160 -14.80 -2.22 -12.15
N VAL A 161 -14.39 -3.14 -11.28
CA VAL A 161 -12.96 -3.44 -11.03
C VAL A 161 -12.49 -4.66 -11.79
N LEU A 162 -11.33 -4.55 -12.44
CA LEU A 162 -10.54 -5.65 -12.98
C LEU A 162 -9.15 -5.64 -12.32
N GLY A 163 -8.80 -6.72 -11.62
CA GLY A 163 -7.46 -6.95 -11.12
C GLY A 163 -6.64 -7.80 -12.07
N ILE A 164 -5.37 -7.47 -12.26
CA ILE A 164 -4.42 -8.22 -13.10
C ILE A 164 -3.23 -8.61 -12.27
N GLU A 165 -2.95 -9.91 -12.19
CA GLU A 165 -1.82 -10.46 -11.45
C GLU A 165 -1.15 -11.59 -12.21
N VAL A 166 0.17 -11.56 -12.34
CA VAL A 166 0.94 -12.59 -13.07
C VAL A 166 1.27 -13.80 -12.19
N ASP A 167 1.33 -13.62 -10.88
CA ASP A 167 1.59 -14.69 -9.93
C ASP A 167 0.32 -15.47 -9.59
N ALA A 168 0.34 -16.79 -9.80
CA ALA A 168 -0.84 -17.64 -9.63
C ALA A 168 -1.34 -17.68 -8.18
N GLN A 169 -0.44 -17.67 -7.18
CA GLN A 169 -0.82 -17.73 -5.76
C GLN A 169 -1.52 -16.43 -5.34
N ARG A 170 -0.98 -15.28 -5.78
CA ARG A 170 -1.59 -13.96 -5.53
C ARG A 170 -2.92 -13.78 -6.25
N ALA A 171 -3.01 -14.24 -7.50
CA ALA A 171 -4.26 -14.21 -8.26
C ALA A 171 -5.35 -15.04 -7.56
N GLU A 172 -5.02 -16.22 -7.04
CA GLU A 172 -5.96 -17.05 -6.28
C GLU A 172 -6.36 -16.40 -4.95
N PHE A 173 -5.40 -15.82 -4.23
CA PHE A 173 -5.69 -15.05 -3.02
C PHE A 173 -6.66 -13.88 -3.32
N ALA A 174 -6.43 -13.15 -4.40
CA ALA A 174 -7.27 -12.04 -4.83
C ALA A 174 -8.70 -12.49 -5.19
N ARG A 175 -8.87 -13.63 -5.88
CA ARG A 175 -10.19 -14.21 -6.19
C ARG A 175 -10.96 -14.54 -4.90
N GLY A 176 -10.27 -15.01 -3.86
CA GLY A 176 -10.86 -15.25 -2.54
C GLY A 176 -11.45 -14.00 -1.87
N LEU A 177 -11.02 -12.81 -2.26
CA LEU A 177 -11.54 -11.53 -1.75
C LEU A 177 -12.87 -11.10 -2.42
N ARG A 178 -13.32 -11.83 -3.45
CA ARG A 178 -14.53 -11.52 -4.23
C ARG A 178 -14.49 -10.12 -4.86
N LEU A 179 -13.34 -9.71 -5.31
CA LEU A 179 -13.18 -8.55 -6.20
C LEU A 179 -13.93 -8.83 -7.51
N GLY A 180 -14.31 -7.79 -8.24
CA GLY A 180 -15.12 -7.89 -9.46
C GLY A 180 -14.63 -8.97 -10.43
N ALA A 181 -13.46 -8.76 -11.02
CA ALA A 181 -12.78 -9.77 -11.84
C ALA A 181 -11.28 -9.81 -11.49
N VAL A 182 -10.67 -10.99 -11.55
CA VAL A 182 -9.22 -11.17 -11.39
C VAL A 182 -8.71 -12.03 -12.51
N GLU A 183 -7.90 -11.43 -13.37
CA GLU A 183 -7.32 -12.08 -14.53
C GLU A 183 -5.82 -12.30 -14.34
N GLN A 184 -5.38 -13.49 -14.74
CA GLN A 184 -3.98 -13.85 -14.81
C GLN A 184 -3.62 -13.97 -16.29
N PRO A 185 -2.75 -13.09 -16.82
CA PRO A 185 -2.30 -13.23 -18.20
C PRO A 185 -1.70 -14.62 -18.43
N GLY A 186 -2.03 -15.24 -19.54
CA GLY A 186 -1.45 -16.53 -19.92
C GLY A 186 0.08 -16.47 -20.06
N ALA A 187 0.74 -17.62 -20.01
CA ALA A 187 2.21 -17.70 -20.18
C ALA A 187 2.68 -17.18 -21.55
N ASP A 188 1.79 -17.18 -22.53
CA ASP A 188 1.94 -16.63 -23.88
C ASP A 188 1.55 -15.14 -23.98
N GLY A 189 1.16 -14.52 -22.85
CA GLY A 189 0.66 -13.15 -22.80
C GLY A 189 -0.78 -13.01 -23.29
N ALA A 190 -1.54 -14.12 -23.41
CA ALA A 190 -2.95 -14.11 -23.79
C ALA A 190 -3.76 -13.18 -22.89
N THR A 191 -4.49 -12.26 -23.52
CA THR A 191 -5.24 -11.20 -22.83
C THR A 191 -6.72 -11.19 -23.22
N GLU A 192 -7.23 -12.24 -23.87
CA GLU A 192 -8.62 -12.34 -24.31
C GLU A 192 -9.63 -12.07 -23.17
N PRO A 193 -9.48 -12.66 -21.96
CA PRO A 193 -10.41 -12.38 -20.85
C PRO A 193 -10.38 -10.91 -20.41
N ILE A 194 -9.21 -10.28 -20.47
CA ILE A 194 -9.03 -8.84 -20.17
C ILE A 194 -9.78 -8.02 -21.23
N ALA A 195 -9.59 -8.36 -22.52
CA ALA A 195 -10.26 -7.67 -23.62
C ALA A 195 -11.79 -7.88 -23.57
N GLU A 196 -12.26 -9.07 -23.24
CA GLU A 196 -13.68 -9.37 -23.04
C GLU A 196 -14.28 -8.54 -21.89
N PHE A 197 -13.60 -8.49 -20.75
CA PHE A 197 -14.03 -7.66 -19.62
C PHE A 197 -14.12 -6.19 -20.00
N LEU A 198 -13.10 -5.64 -20.65
CA LEU A 198 -13.02 -4.24 -21.01
C LEU A 198 -14.00 -3.87 -22.12
N GLY A 199 -14.27 -4.80 -23.07
CA GLY A 199 -15.12 -4.56 -24.22
C GLY A 199 -14.65 -3.35 -25.04
N ASP A 200 -15.59 -2.72 -25.75
CA ASP A 200 -15.29 -1.54 -26.57
C ASP A 200 -15.03 -0.28 -25.73
N ALA A 201 -15.55 -0.19 -24.53
CA ALA A 201 -15.37 0.99 -23.64
C ALA A 201 -13.96 1.11 -23.06
N GLY A 202 -13.25 -0.01 -22.82
CA GLY A 202 -11.92 -0.01 -22.23
C GLY A 202 -11.85 0.34 -20.75
N ALA A 203 -10.66 0.69 -20.30
CA ALA A 203 -10.42 1.18 -18.96
C ALA A 203 -10.48 2.72 -18.92
N ASP A 204 -11.23 3.26 -17.95
CA ASP A 204 -11.24 4.71 -17.67
C ASP A 204 -10.04 5.12 -16.84
N LEU A 205 -9.72 4.32 -15.82
CA LEU A 205 -8.59 4.53 -14.92
C LEU A 205 -7.82 3.21 -14.72
N ILE A 206 -6.51 3.29 -14.81
CA ILE A 206 -5.61 2.17 -14.50
C ILE A 206 -4.77 2.56 -13.30
N LEU A 207 -4.81 1.76 -12.24
CA LEU A 207 -3.96 1.89 -11.06
C LEU A 207 -2.77 0.94 -11.25
N GLU A 208 -1.61 1.48 -11.56
CA GLU A 208 -0.38 0.73 -11.71
C GLU A 208 0.31 0.60 -10.36
N THR A 209 0.29 -0.61 -9.77
CA THR A 209 0.80 -0.90 -8.42
C THR A 209 1.93 -1.93 -8.41
N SER A 210 2.27 -2.49 -9.58
CA SER A 210 3.25 -3.57 -9.67
C SER A 210 4.69 -3.11 -9.43
N GLY A 211 5.01 -1.84 -9.76
CA GLY A 211 6.38 -1.33 -9.78
C GLY A 211 7.26 -2.06 -10.81
N SER A 212 6.67 -2.71 -11.79
CA SER A 212 7.33 -3.46 -12.84
C SER A 212 7.14 -2.78 -14.20
N TRP A 213 8.21 -2.62 -14.96
CA TRP A 213 8.15 -2.09 -16.31
C TRP A 213 7.26 -2.91 -17.26
N HIS A 214 7.18 -4.24 -17.04
CA HIS A 214 6.24 -5.09 -17.77
C HIS A 214 4.78 -4.78 -17.41
N GLY A 215 4.49 -4.57 -16.11
CA GLY A 215 3.17 -4.13 -15.66
C GLY A 215 2.80 -2.76 -16.22
N PHE A 216 3.74 -1.82 -16.25
CA PHE A 216 3.52 -0.52 -16.87
C PHE A 216 3.25 -0.63 -18.37
N LYS A 217 4.03 -1.45 -19.10
CA LYS A 217 3.78 -1.73 -20.51
C LYS A 217 2.37 -2.29 -20.71
N GLN A 218 1.94 -3.25 -19.88
CA GLN A 218 0.60 -3.80 -19.92
C GLN A 218 -0.47 -2.72 -19.70
N ALA A 219 -0.27 -1.85 -18.68
CA ALA A 219 -1.16 -0.71 -18.44
C ALA A 219 -1.27 0.21 -19.66
N VAL A 220 -0.14 0.60 -20.26
CA VAL A 220 -0.12 1.41 -21.49
C VAL A 220 -0.80 0.66 -22.65
N GLY A 221 -0.58 -0.66 -22.78
CA GLY A 221 -1.19 -1.48 -23.81
C GLY A 221 -2.72 -1.46 -23.78
N MET A 222 -3.31 -1.53 -22.59
CA MET A 222 -4.77 -1.48 -22.36
C MET A 222 -5.39 -0.09 -22.45
N ALA A 223 -4.57 0.95 -22.45
CA ALA A 223 -5.06 2.33 -22.49
C ALA A 223 -5.75 2.63 -23.82
N ARG A 224 -6.83 3.38 -23.75
CA ARG A 224 -7.63 3.91 -24.86
C ARG A 224 -7.68 5.43 -24.80
N ASP A 225 -8.56 6.00 -25.58
CA ASP A 225 -8.78 7.44 -25.59
C ASP A 225 -9.14 7.94 -24.19
N TRP A 226 -8.38 8.93 -23.70
CA TRP A 226 -8.58 9.59 -22.41
C TRP A 226 -8.33 8.71 -21.19
N THR A 227 -7.81 7.49 -21.33
CA THR A 227 -7.41 6.66 -20.17
C THR A 227 -6.42 7.41 -19.29
N ARG A 228 -6.60 7.29 -17.99
CA ARG A 228 -5.69 7.80 -16.96
C ARG A 228 -4.95 6.64 -16.32
N ILE A 229 -3.62 6.69 -16.27
CA ILE A 229 -2.80 5.73 -15.54
C ILE A 229 -2.25 6.41 -14.30
N ALA A 230 -2.74 6.03 -13.14
CA ALA A 230 -2.25 6.47 -11.84
C ALA A 230 -1.16 5.50 -11.36
N VAL A 231 0.09 5.97 -11.36
CA VAL A 231 1.27 5.16 -11.06
C VAL A 231 1.56 5.22 -9.56
N MET A 232 1.28 4.12 -8.86
CA MET A 232 1.55 3.92 -7.44
C MET A 232 2.80 3.07 -7.21
N GLY A 233 3.17 2.24 -8.20
CA GLY A 233 4.36 1.39 -8.15
C GLY A 233 5.65 2.22 -8.13
N ILE A 234 6.64 1.75 -7.39
CA ILE A 234 7.98 2.37 -7.34
C ILE A 234 8.92 1.56 -8.22
N TYR A 235 9.40 2.19 -9.30
CA TYR A 235 10.35 1.62 -10.25
C TYR A 235 11.77 1.85 -9.75
N ARG A 236 12.49 0.77 -9.46
CA ARG A 236 13.81 0.83 -8.84
C ARG A 236 14.94 0.60 -9.85
N ASP A 237 14.62 -0.04 -10.97
CA ASP A 237 15.53 -0.39 -12.03
C ASP A 237 15.14 0.32 -13.34
N LEU A 238 16.10 0.44 -14.24
CA LEU A 238 15.82 0.88 -15.60
C LEU A 238 15.08 -0.21 -16.38
N PRO A 239 14.20 0.16 -17.34
CA PRO A 239 13.60 -0.84 -18.19
C PRO A 239 14.67 -1.55 -19.03
N PRO A 240 14.56 -2.87 -19.25
CA PRO A 240 15.40 -3.56 -20.24
C PRO A 240 15.33 -2.87 -21.61
N GLY A 241 16.42 -2.90 -22.38
CA GLY A 241 16.52 -2.12 -23.62
C GLY A 241 15.42 -2.41 -24.63
N ASP A 242 15.06 -3.66 -24.82
CA ASP A 242 13.96 -4.06 -25.74
C ASP A 242 12.61 -3.54 -25.22
N LEU A 243 12.36 -3.63 -23.93
CA LEU A 243 11.14 -3.14 -23.30
C LEU A 243 11.04 -1.61 -23.38
N ALA A 244 12.16 -0.90 -23.26
CA ALA A 244 12.20 0.55 -23.43
C ALA A 244 11.79 0.95 -24.85
N LEU A 245 12.26 0.23 -25.87
CA LEU A 245 11.86 0.47 -27.26
C LEU A 245 10.38 0.17 -27.50
N GLU A 246 9.85 -0.92 -26.94
CA GLU A 246 8.44 -1.26 -27.02
C GLU A 246 7.55 -0.20 -26.35
N LEU A 247 7.92 0.26 -25.17
CA LEU A 247 7.23 1.35 -24.47
C LEU A 247 7.27 2.65 -25.27
N HIS A 248 8.43 2.98 -25.86
CA HIS A 248 8.52 4.13 -26.76
C HIS A 248 7.58 3.97 -27.95
N GLY A 249 7.53 2.80 -28.58
CA GLY A 249 6.60 2.51 -29.68
C GLY A 249 5.14 2.69 -29.31
N LEU A 250 4.73 2.17 -28.14
CA LEU A 250 3.36 2.31 -27.64
C LEU A 250 2.98 3.76 -27.32
N LEU A 251 3.89 4.52 -26.71
CA LEU A 251 3.61 5.89 -26.26
C LEU A 251 3.69 6.90 -27.42
N TYR A 252 4.70 6.78 -28.29
CA TYR A 252 5.05 7.77 -29.29
C TYR A 252 5.01 7.28 -30.74
N GLY A 253 4.87 5.96 -30.98
CA GLY A 253 4.67 5.42 -32.31
C GLY A 253 3.36 5.89 -32.93
N PHE A 254 3.23 5.83 -34.26
CA PHE A 254 2.01 6.29 -34.92
C PHE A 254 0.98 5.17 -35.10
N PRO A 255 -0.29 5.37 -34.71
CA PRO A 255 -0.86 6.48 -33.94
C PRO A 255 -0.47 6.43 -32.45
N SER A 256 0.09 7.51 -31.94
CA SER A 256 0.61 7.62 -30.57
C SER A 256 -0.50 7.62 -29.52
N LYS A 257 -0.41 6.75 -28.51
CA LYS A 257 -1.33 6.76 -27.37
C LYS A 257 -1.27 8.09 -26.61
N PHE A 258 -0.07 8.61 -26.43
CA PHE A 258 0.14 9.85 -25.70
C PHE A 258 -0.50 11.06 -26.39
N HIS A 259 -0.27 11.24 -27.71
CA HIS A 259 -0.78 12.40 -28.44
C HIS A 259 -2.20 12.24 -28.96
N TYR A 260 -2.48 11.11 -29.63
CA TYR A 260 -3.77 10.93 -30.31
C TYR A 260 -4.85 10.39 -29.41
N GLN A 261 -4.49 9.45 -28.50
CA GLN A 261 -5.44 8.93 -27.51
C GLN A 261 -5.48 9.75 -26.21
N ARG A 262 -4.64 10.80 -26.10
CA ARG A 262 -4.61 11.71 -24.94
C ARG A 262 -4.45 10.97 -23.61
N LEU A 263 -3.62 9.93 -23.62
CA LEU A 263 -3.25 9.17 -22.43
C LEU A 263 -2.67 10.11 -21.37
N GLN A 264 -3.14 9.98 -20.15
CA GLN A 264 -2.59 10.70 -18.99
C GLN A 264 -1.83 9.72 -18.08
N ILE A 265 -0.60 10.08 -17.72
CA ILE A 265 0.21 9.33 -16.76
C ILE A 265 0.39 10.22 -15.53
N ILE A 266 -0.07 9.75 -14.36
CA ILE A 266 -0.17 10.54 -13.14
C ILE A 266 0.67 9.85 -12.06
N GLY A 267 1.68 10.55 -11.54
CA GLY A 267 2.46 10.07 -10.40
C GLY A 267 1.65 10.14 -9.10
N CYS A 268 1.58 9.03 -8.37
CA CYS A 268 0.91 8.93 -7.08
C CYS A 268 1.95 8.67 -5.98
N GLY A 269 2.63 9.72 -5.56
CA GLY A 269 3.53 9.71 -4.40
C GLY A 269 2.78 9.85 -3.07
N SER A 270 3.53 10.02 -1.97
CA SER A 270 2.94 10.30 -0.65
C SER A 270 2.19 11.63 -0.68
N ASP A 271 1.01 11.64 -0.09
CA ASP A 271 0.33 12.89 0.17
C ASP A 271 1.17 13.71 1.15
N PRO A 272 1.24 15.03 0.97
CA PRO A 272 1.84 15.90 1.97
C PRO A 272 1.06 15.73 3.28
N ALA A 273 1.74 15.33 4.35
CA ALA A 273 1.15 15.37 5.66
C ALA A 273 0.76 16.83 5.98
N ASP A 274 -0.51 17.05 6.30
CA ASP A 274 -1.07 18.30 6.83
C ASP A 274 -0.79 19.61 6.05
N VAL A 275 -0.13 19.57 4.89
CA VAL A 275 -0.03 20.72 4.02
C VAL A 275 -1.38 20.92 3.37
N VAL A 276 -1.98 22.08 3.57
CA VAL A 276 -3.15 22.51 2.81
C VAL A 276 -2.76 22.44 1.32
N ALA A 277 -3.13 21.35 0.67
CA ALA A 277 -2.90 21.22 -0.75
C ALA A 277 -3.53 22.42 -1.43
N PRO A 278 -2.88 23.04 -2.42
CA PRO A 278 -3.45 24.16 -3.16
C PRO A 278 -4.76 23.79 -3.87
N ASN A 279 -5.07 22.49 -3.91
CA ASN A 279 -6.34 21.97 -4.40
C ASN A 279 -7.12 21.34 -3.24
N PRO A 280 -8.24 21.97 -2.80
CA PRO A 280 -9.08 21.43 -1.71
C PRO A 280 -9.74 20.08 -2.04
N ARG A 281 -9.64 19.61 -3.30
CA ARG A 281 -10.10 18.27 -3.70
C ARG A 281 -9.08 17.18 -3.36
N LEU A 282 -7.81 17.54 -3.11
CA LEU A 282 -6.80 16.61 -2.64
C LEU A 282 -6.98 16.46 -1.13
N ALA A 283 -7.54 15.33 -0.72
CA ALA A 283 -7.65 15.00 0.70
C ALA A 283 -6.24 14.77 1.27
N THR A 284 -6.02 15.24 2.50
CA THR A 284 -4.77 15.01 3.21
C THR A 284 -4.64 13.52 3.60
N THR A 285 -3.42 13.06 3.86
CA THR A 285 -3.16 11.72 4.42
C THR A 285 -4.03 11.45 5.64
N HIS A 286 -4.14 12.43 6.54
CA HIS A 286 -4.98 12.32 7.73
C HIS A 286 -6.45 12.04 7.41
N ARG A 287 -7.05 12.81 6.49
CA ARG A 287 -8.45 12.60 6.07
C ARG A 287 -8.66 11.26 5.39
N ASN A 288 -7.74 10.85 4.51
CA ASN A 288 -7.81 9.59 3.80
C ASN A 288 -7.66 8.40 4.75
N PHE A 289 -6.80 8.53 5.78
CA PHE A 289 -6.64 7.51 6.81
C PHE A 289 -7.91 7.36 7.66
N ALA A 290 -8.47 8.48 8.13
CA ALA A 290 -9.74 8.47 8.87
C ALA A 290 -10.86 7.83 8.05
N TYR A 291 -10.98 8.17 6.75
CA TYR A 291 -11.95 7.56 5.84
C TYR A 291 -11.73 6.04 5.70
N THR A 292 -10.48 5.60 5.56
CA THR A 292 -10.14 4.18 5.47
C THR A 292 -10.58 3.41 6.71
N LEU A 293 -10.27 3.93 7.91
CA LEU A 293 -10.68 3.34 9.18
C LEU A 293 -12.20 3.30 9.33
N GLU A 294 -12.90 4.38 8.95
CA GLU A 294 -14.35 4.41 8.97
C GLU A 294 -14.95 3.34 8.05
N ARG A 295 -14.45 3.19 6.82
CA ARG A 295 -14.93 2.16 5.88
C ARG A 295 -14.66 0.76 6.39
N ALA A 296 -13.49 0.53 7.03
CA ALA A 296 -13.16 -0.74 7.66
C ALA A 296 -14.08 -1.03 8.86
N ALA A 297 -14.32 -0.05 9.74
CA ALA A 297 -15.23 -0.20 10.88
C ALA A 297 -16.69 -0.49 10.47
N GLN A 298 -17.12 0.02 9.31
CA GLN A 298 -18.44 -0.27 8.71
C GLN A 298 -18.50 -1.64 7.99
N GLY A 299 -17.41 -2.41 7.97
CA GLY A 299 -17.32 -3.68 7.24
C GLY A 299 -17.29 -3.54 5.71
N LYS A 300 -17.19 -2.31 5.18
CA LYS A 300 -17.16 -2.03 3.74
C LYS A 300 -15.77 -2.21 3.13
N LEU A 301 -14.72 -2.08 3.93
CA LEU A 301 -13.34 -2.38 3.57
C LEU A 301 -12.82 -3.51 4.45
N PRO A 302 -12.81 -4.75 3.97
CA PRO A 302 -12.52 -5.93 4.79
C PRO A 302 -11.01 -6.12 4.98
N LEU A 303 -10.34 -5.23 5.74
CA LEU A 303 -8.89 -5.26 5.97
C LEU A 303 -8.40 -6.61 6.51
N GLY A 304 -9.18 -7.25 7.37
CA GLY A 304 -8.83 -8.56 7.91
C GLY A 304 -8.67 -9.66 6.87
N LYS A 305 -9.36 -9.54 5.73
CA LYS A 305 -9.18 -10.47 4.61
C LYS A 305 -7.87 -10.28 3.85
N LEU A 306 -7.21 -9.14 4.02
CA LEU A 306 -5.89 -8.90 3.45
C LEU A 306 -4.78 -9.57 4.26
N VAL A 307 -5.04 -9.94 5.53
CA VAL A 307 -4.07 -10.61 6.39
C VAL A 307 -3.89 -12.06 5.92
N SER A 308 -2.72 -12.34 5.36
CA SER A 308 -2.33 -13.70 4.97
C SER A 308 -1.60 -14.43 6.10
N HIS A 309 -0.85 -13.71 6.93
CA HIS A 309 -0.03 -14.28 8.01
C HIS A 309 -0.07 -13.39 9.26
N VAL A 310 -0.21 -14.03 10.42
CA VAL A 310 0.01 -13.43 11.73
C VAL A 310 1.27 -14.09 12.32
N MET A 311 2.28 -13.29 12.61
CA MET A 311 3.62 -13.73 13.00
C MET A 311 4.01 -13.14 14.36
N ARG A 312 5.03 -13.70 15.00
CA ARG A 312 5.63 -13.08 16.19
C ARG A 312 6.62 -12.00 15.77
N PRO A 313 6.86 -10.97 16.59
CA PRO A 313 7.83 -9.92 16.28
C PRO A 313 9.24 -10.46 15.93
N ASP A 314 9.69 -11.50 16.63
CA ASP A 314 10.98 -12.13 16.41
C ASP A 314 11.12 -12.81 15.03
N ASP A 315 10.02 -13.07 14.34
CA ASP A 315 10.02 -13.76 13.04
C ASP A 315 10.31 -12.79 11.87
N LEU A 316 10.46 -11.48 12.13
CA LEU A 316 10.60 -10.43 11.08
C LEU A 316 11.68 -10.75 10.05
N GLU A 317 12.92 -11.09 10.49
CA GLU A 317 14.01 -11.40 9.54
C GLU A 317 13.67 -12.63 8.70
N SER A 318 13.15 -13.69 9.31
CA SER A 318 12.81 -14.93 8.61
C SER A 318 11.72 -14.72 7.56
N VAL A 319 10.72 -13.88 7.86
CA VAL A 319 9.66 -13.49 6.93
C VAL A 319 10.23 -12.69 5.76
N LEU A 320 11.03 -11.66 6.03
CA LEU A 320 11.65 -10.83 4.99
C LEU A 320 12.57 -11.68 4.08
N ARG A 321 13.31 -12.63 4.64
CA ARG A 321 14.18 -13.55 3.91
C ARG A 321 13.37 -14.46 2.98
N ARG A 322 12.30 -15.10 3.46
CA ARG A 322 11.41 -15.91 2.61
C ARG A 322 10.80 -15.09 1.47
N MET A 323 10.37 -13.88 1.76
CA MET A 323 9.86 -12.98 0.72
C MET A 323 10.95 -12.59 -0.30
N ALA A 324 12.20 -12.41 0.16
CA ALA A 324 13.36 -12.14 -0.70
C ALA A 324 13.68 -13.32 -1.61
N ASP A 325 13.51 -14.54 -1.11
CA ASP A 325 13.69 -15.81 -1.83
C ASP A 325 12.53 -16.13 -2.79
N GLY A 326 11.51 -15.26 -2.83
CA GLY A 326 10.41 -15.38 -3.81
C GLY A 326 9.15 -16.04 -3.31
N ASP A 327 8.99 -16.28 -2.01
CA ASP A 327 7.72 -16.77 -1.45
C ASP A 327 6.63 -15.69 -1.57
N ARG A 328 5.67 -15.94 -2.47
CA ARG A 328 4.58 -15.01 -2.79
C ARG A 328 3.34 -15.16 -1.91
N SER A 329 3.32 -16.16 -1.02
CA SER A 329 2.22 -16.36 -0.08
C SER A 329 2.10 -15.25 0.97
N TYR A 330 3.19 -14.54 1.25
CA TYR A 330 3.25 -13.40 2.17
C TYR A 330 2.67 -12.14 1.52
N VAL A 331 1.33 -11.99 1.55
CA VAL A 331 0.62 -10.83 0.98
C VAL A 331 0.44 -9.74 2.03
N GLY A 332 -0.38 -9.97 3.04
CA GLY A 332 -0.57 -9.10 4.20
C GLY A 332 -0.02 -9.78 5.45
N VAL A 333 1.09 -9.27 5.95
CA VAL A 333 1.79 -9.84 7.12
C VAL A 333 1.68 -8.87 8.27
N VAL A 334 1.17 -9.36 9.39
CA VAL A 334 1.09 -8.62 10.64
C VAL A 334 1.87 -9.36 11.74
N PHE A 335 2.48 -8.60 12.63
CA PHE A 335 3.21 -9.13 13.77
C PHE A 335 2.47 -8.76 15.05
N GLU A 336 2.13 -9.77 15.85
CA GLU A 336 1.41 -9.62 17.09
C GLU A 336 2.38 -9.44 18.25
N TRP A 337 2.36 -8.25 18.87
CA TRP A 337 3.20 -7.89 20.03
C TRP A 337 2.55 -8.27 21.35
N GLN A 338 1.23 -8.20 21.41
CA GLN A 338 0.44 -8.53 22.59
C GLN A 338 -0.87 -9.14 22.13
N ALA A 339 -1.29 -10.23 22.77
CA ALA A 339 -2.62 -10.78 22.57
C ALA A 339 -3.68 -9.72 22.95
N GLU A 340 -4.72 -9.60 22.13
CA GLU A 340 -5.87 -8.72 22.39
C GLU A 340 -6.61 -9.10 23.68
#